data_bd7c8d89d114ccaa10536ea27a311fd7
#
_entry.id   bd7c8d89d114ccaa10536ea27a311fd7
#
_cell.length_a   1.000
_cell.length_b   1.000
_cell.length_c   1.000
_cell.angle_alpha   90.00
_cell.angle_beta   90.00
_cell.angle_gamma   90.00
#
_symmetry.space_group_name_H-M   'P 1'
#
loop_
_entity.id
_entity.type
_entity.pdbx_description
1 polymer ?
#
loop_
_entity_poly.entity_id
_entity_poly.type
_entity_poly.pdbx_seq_one_letter_code
_entity_poly.pdbx_strand_id
1 'polypeptide(L)'
;MPNTVVDYLHVVAAVIRGGDGRILLAQRPANKHQGGKWEFPGGKVELGETPLQGLSRELHEELGIHVLQASPLIKVRHVYPEGAVLLDVWEVTAFSGEAHGREGQPVAWFEAEQLPTLEFPPANYPIITAARLPAHCLITPEPQNPADFLQRLEARLRAGIRLVVFRAKLLSADDYVALAQEAIRLAHSFGAKVMLNSPPVMLEEADGLHLTSRQLWAEESIYQSPLRDGQWLSASCHDERELQRAADIGVDFAFLSPILPTLSHPGAVHLGWGVFSATVEQVNFPVYALGGMDSSHVATARLGGGQGIAAIRSLWDGV
;
A
#
# COMPACT_ATOMS: atom_id res chain seq x y z
N MET A 1 -22.22 -21.64 -17.03
CA MET A 1 -20.91 -22.25 -16.80
C MET A 1 -20.84 -22.56 -15.31
N PRO A 2 -20.50 -23.80 -14.86
CA PRO A 2 -20.35 -24.06 -13.44
C PRO A 2 -19.20 -23.15 -12.91
N ASN A 3 -19.46 -22.45 -11.82
CA ASN A 3 -18.43 -21.72 -11.07
C ASN A 3 -17.43 -22.77 -10.56
N THR A 4 -16.31 -22.92 -11.24
CA THR A 4 -15.21 -23.73 -10.73
C THR A 4 -14.64 -22.97 -9.55
N VAL A 5 -14.94 -23.42 -8.33
CA VAL A 5 -14.31 -22.90 -7.12
C VAL A 5 -12.82 -23.18 -7.27
N VAL A 6 -12.03 -22.12 -7.41
CA VAL A 6 -10.56 -22.26 -7.45
C VAL A 6 -10.11 -22.58 -6.03
N ASP A 7 -9.48 -23.73 -5.84
CA ASP A 7 -8.87 -24.10 -4.57
C ASP A 7 -7.50 -23.41 -4.45
N TYR A 8 -7.38 -22.50 -3.49
CA TYR A 8 -6.16 -21.76 -3.26
C TYR A 8 -5.34 -22.41 -2.14
N LEU A 9 -4.08 -22.75 -2.44
CA LEU A 9 -3.12 -23.08 -1.40
C LEU A 9 -2.89 -21.86 -0.51
N HIS A 10 -3.25 -21.94 0.78
CA HIS A 10 -3.07 -20.85 1.73
C HIS A 10 -1.61 -20.82 2.21
N VAL A 11 -0.94 -19.70 1.95
CA VAL A 11 0.45 -19.44 2.29
C VAL A 11 0.53 -18.13 3.06
N VAL A 12 1.21 -18.14 4.20
CA VAL A 12 1.54 -16.92 4.94
C VAL A 12 2.91 -16.41 4.55
N ALA A 13 3.09 -15.09 4.50
CA ALA A 13 4.38 -14.47 4.24
C ALA A 13 4.58 -13.23 5.13
N ALA A 14 5.83 -12.88 5.42
CA ALA A 14 6.16 -11.80 6.32
C ALA A 14 6.96 -10.66 5.65
N VAL A 15 6.46 -9.44 5.75
CA VAL A 15 7.27 -8.23 5.63
C VAL A 15 7.90 -7.96 7.00
N ILE A 16 9.12 -8.44 7.23
CA ILE A 16 9.82 -8.32 8.52
C ILE A 16 10.64 -7.04 8.51
N ARG A 17 10.33 -6.10 9.42
CA ARG A 17 11.07 -4.84 9.55
C ARG A 17 12.09 -4.90 10.67
N GLY A 18 13.33 -4.57 10.34
CA GLY A 18 14.38 -4.29 11.32
C GLY A 18 14.14 -2.97 12.07
N GLY A 19 14.84 -2.78 13.18
CA GLY A 19 14.80 -1.53 13.95
C GLY A 19 15.30 -0.30 13.19
N ASP A 20 16.02 -0.50 12.08
CA ASP A 20 16.50 0.51 11.14
C ASP A 20 15.56 0.74 9.94
N GLY A 21 14.42 0.03 9.89
CA GLY A 21 13.40 0.14 8.85
C GLY A 21 13.63 -0.74 7.62
N ARG A 22 14.79 -1.42 7.51
CA ARG A 22 15.07 -2.36 6.43
C ARG A 22 14.18 -3.58 6.51
N ILE A 23 14.00 -4.24 5.38
CA ILE A 23 13.13 -5.41 5.20
C ILE A 23 13.99 -6.64 4.97
N LEU A 24 13.73 -7.72 5.73
CA LEU A 24 14.41 -9.00 5.58
C LEU A 24 13.76 -9.80 4.45
N LEU A 25 14.59 -10.29 3.54
CA LEU A 25 14.19 -11.22 2.49
C LEU A 25 15.03 -12.50 2.59
N ALA A 26 14.46 -13.61 2.10
CA ALA A 26 15.14 -14.86 1.87
C ALA A 26 15.31 -15.13 0.37
N GLN A 27 16.37 -15.82 -0.03
CA GLN A 27 16.55 -16.20 -1.43
C GLN A 27 16.14 -17.67 -1.61
N ARG A 28 15.26 -17.92 -2.58
CA ARG A 28 14.78 -19.26 -2.90
C ARG A 28 15.93 -20.17 -3.34
N PRO A 29 16.03 -21.40 -2.82
CA PRO A 29 17.02 -22.36 -3.28
C PRO A 29 16.96 -22.55 -4.80
N ALA A 30 18.12 -22.61 -5.47
CA ALA A 30 18.21 -22.65 -6.93
C ALA A 30 17.51 -23.87 -7.58
N ASN A 31 17.33 -24.96 -6.83
CA ASN A 31 16.68 -26.19 -7.29
C ASN A 31 15.15 -26.21 -7.09
N LYS A 32 14.55 -25.16 -6.46
CA LYS A 32 13.09 -25.03 -6.29
C LYS A 32 12.47 -24.23 -7.46
N HIS A 33 11.15 -24.34 -7.63
CA HIS A 33 10.40 -23.50 -8.57
C HIS A 33 10.66 -22.01 -8.28
N GLN A 34 10.96 -21.20 -9.32
CA GLN A 34 11.39 -19.80 -9.18
C GLN A 34 12.70 -19.62 -8.38
N GLY A 35 13.59 -20.64 -8.37
CA GLY A 35 14.86 -20.61 -7.64
C GLY A 35 15.75 -19.42 -7.99
N GLY A 36 16.53 -18.95 -7.00
CA GLY A 36 17.42 -17.81 -7.12
C GLY A 36 16.74 -16.45 -6.93
N LYS A 37 15.41 -16.36 -6.95
CA LYS A 37 14.66 -15.13 -6.70
C LYS A 37 14.55 -14.83 -5.20
N TRP A 38 14.39 -13.56 -4.88
CA TRP A 38 14.08 -13.13 -3.52
C TRP A 38 12.60 -13.34 -3.19
N GLU A 39 12.30 -13.61 -1.94
CA GLU A 39 10.94 -13.78 -1.45
C GLU A 39 10.78 -13.25 -0.03
N PHE A 40 9.55 -12.93 0.33
CA PHE A 40 9.18 -12.66 1.71
C PHE A 40 9.09 -13.99 2.46
N PRO A 41 9.82 -14.18 3.59
CA PRO A 41 9.84 -15.44 4.33
C PRO A 41 8.45 -15.88 4.77
N GLY A 42 8.20 -17.19 4.77
CA GLY A 42 6.92 -17.77 5.14
C GLY A 42 6.66 -19.09 4.42
N GLY A 43 5.51 -19.68 4.70
CA GLY A 43 5.17 -21.00 4.16
C GLY A 43 3.70 -21.33 4.24
N LYS A 44 3.36 -22.61 4.14
CA LYS A 44 1.98 -23.08 4.09
C LYS A 44 1.32 -23.01 5.47
N VAL A 45 0.07 -22.60 5.51
CA VAL A 45 -0.77 -22.75 6.71
C VAL A 45 -1.17 -24.21 6.82
N GLU A 46 -0.88 -24.84 7.95
CA GLU A 46 -1.25 -26.22 8.21
C GLU A 46 -2.69 -26.37 8.70
N LEU A 47 -3.20 -27.59 8.60
CA LEU A 47 -4.59 -27.86 9.01
C LEU A 47 -4.78 -27.57 10.51
N GLY A 48 -5.72 -26.68 10.82
CA GLY A 48 -6.05 -26.28 12.20
C GLY A 48 -5.24 -25.10 12.72
N GLU A 49 -4.28 -24.57 11.95
CA GLU A 49 -3.60 -23.33 12.29
C GLU A 49 -4.40 -22.08 11.87
N THR A 50 -4.30 -21.05 12.68
CA THR A 50 -4.61 -19.69 12.20
C THR A 50 -3.44 -19.16 11.36
N PRO A 51 -3.66 -18.17 10.47
CA PRO A 51 -2.56 -17.58 9.68
C PRO A 51 -1.39 -17.08 10.53
N LEU A 52 -1.67 -16.45 11.68
CA LEU A 52 -0.63 -15.95 12.59
C LEU A 52 0.15 -17.09 13.27
N GLN A 53 -0.49 -18.22 13.56
CA GLN A 53 0.21 -19.41 14.09
C GLN A 53 1.13 -20.02 13.04
N GLY A 54 0.64 -20.21 11.81
CA GLY A 54 1.45 -20.67 10.69
C GLY A 54 2.64 -19.75 10.41
N LEU A 55 2.41 -18.43 10.39
CA LEU A 55 3.47 -17.44 10.22
C LEU A 55 4.55 -17.57 11.31
N SER A 56 4.14 -17.66 12.58
CA SER A 56 5.08 -17.76 13.71
C SER A 56 5.90 -19.05 13.65
N ARG A 57 5.28 -20.17 13.27
CA ARG A 57 5.97 -21.45 13.07
C ARG A 57 6.99 -21.36 11.92
N GLU A 58 6.56 -20.90 10.74
CA GLU A 58 7.42 -20.81 9.55
C GLU A 58 8.62 -19.89 9.79
N LEU A 59 8.41 -18.71 10.38
CA LEU A 59 9.52 -17.79 10.68
C LEU A 59 10.48 -18.34 11.73
N HIS A 60 9.99 -19.16 12.66
CA HIS A 60 10.87 -19.86 13.59
C HIS A 60 11.68 -20.97 12.88
N GLU A 61 11.05 -21.76 12.04
CA GLU A 61 11.69 -22.85 11.29
C GLU A 61 12.72 -22.31 10.30
N GLU A 62 12.35 -21.33 9.48
CA GLU A 62 13.21 -20.80 8.42
C GLU A 62 14.29 -19.84 8.90
N LEU A 63 13.99 -19.00 9.90
CA LEU A 63 14.84 -17.88 10.30
C LEU A 63 15.31 -17.93 11.75
N GLY A 64 14.76 -18.78 12.60
CA GLY A 64 15.11 -18.86 14.03
C GLY A 64 14.58 -17.69 14.87
N ILE A 65 13.60 -16.93 14.38
CA ILE A 65 13.02 -15.80 15.12
C ILE A 65 11.66 -16.16 15.71
N HIS A 66 11.28 -15.46 16.79
CA HIS A 66 9.96 -15.54 17.39
C HIS A 66 9.22 -14.23 17.19
N VAL A 67 8.05 -14.28 16.56
CA VAL A 67 7.20 -13.09 16.30
C VAL A 67 6.64 -12.57 17.62
N LEU A 68 6.84 -11.29 17.90
CA LEU A 68 6.30 -10.61 19.07
C LEU A 68 5.15 -9.66 18.70
N GLN A 69 5.25 -9.02 17.51
CA GLN A 69 4.20 -8.14 17.00
C GLN A 69 4.07 -8.30 15.50
N ALA A 70 2.86 -8.60 15.06
CA ALA A 70 2.50 -8.65 13.65
C ALA A 70 1.10 -8.09 13.41
N SER A 71 0.87 -7.56 12.21
CA SER A 71 -0.44 -7.09 11.76
C SER A 71 -0.67 -7.50 10.30
N PRO A 72 -1.93 -7.77 9.87
CA PRO A 72 -2.23 -8.02 8.47
C PRO A 72 -1.76 -6.86 7.59
N LEU A 73 -1.27 -7.17 6.39
CA LEU A 73 -0.81 -6.17 5.43
C LEU A 73 -1.59 -6.24 4.11
N ILE A 74 -1.55 -7.36 3.43
CA ILE A 74 -2.26 -7.56 2.16
C ILE A 74 -2.52 -9.05 1.91
N LYS A 75 -3.63 -9.36 1.23
CA LYS A 75 -3.87 -10.70 0.67
C LYS A 75 -3.75 -10.67 -0.83
N VAL A 76 -2.97 -11.58 -1.40
CA VAL A 76 -2.73 -11.68 -2.85
C VAL A 76 -3.16 -13.03 -3.36
N ARG A 77 -4.10 -13.05 -4.30
CA ARG A 77 -4.52 -14.25 -5.03
C ARG A 77 -3.77 -14.34 -6.34
N HIS A 78 -3.08 -15.44 -6.57
CA HIS A 78 -2.35 -15.64 -7.81
C HIS A 78 -2.54 -17.05 -8.34
N VAL A 79 -2.69 -17.16 -9.68
CA VAL A 79 -2.84 -18.46 -10.36
C VAL A 79 -1.58 -18.70 -11.17
N TYR A 80 -0.83 -19.72 -10.79
CA TYR A 80 0.28 -20.26 -11.57
C TYR A 80 -0.22 -21.43 -12.44
N PRO A 81 0.51 -21.84 -13.48
CA PRO A 81 0.16 -23.03 -14.25
C PRO A 81 -0.02 -24.30 -13.40
N GLU A 82 0.74 -24.40 -12.29
CA GLU A 82 0.76 -25.56 -11.40
C GLU A 82 -0.30 -25.52 -10.29
N GLY A 83 -0.98 -24.38 -10.08
CA GLY A 83 -2.00 -24.23 -9.06
C GLY A 83 -2.17 -22.79 -8.59
N ALA A 84 -3.20 -22.57 -7.78
CA ALA A 84 -3.54 -21.24 -7.25
C ALA A 84 -3.00 -21.09 -5.83
N VAL A 85 -2.54 -19.88 -5.48
CA VAL A 85 -2.05 -19.53 -4.14
C VAL A 85 -2.77 -18.29 -3.61
N LEU A 86 -3.10 -18.33 -2.32
CA LEU A 86 -3.47 -17.17 -1.53
C LEU A 86 -2.29 -16.82 -0.63
N LEU A 87 -1.60 -15.72 -0.92
CA LEU A 87 -0.60 -15.16 -0.02
C LEU A 87 -1.29 -14.27 1.01
N ASP A 88 -1.28 -14.68 2.27
CA ASP A 88 -1.78 -13.93 3.42
C ASP A 88 -0.57 -13.25 4.09
N VAL A 89 -0.35 -11.97 3.76
CA VAL A 89 0.88 -11.27 4.09
C VAL A 89 0.71 -10.44 5.35
N TRP A 90 1.68 -10.56 6.25
CA TRP A 90 1.72 -9.87 7.52
C TRP A 90 2.95 -8.98 7.64
N GLU A 91 2.80 -7.81 8.23
CA GLU A 91 3.90 -6.96 8.63
C GLU A 91 4.34 -7.33 10.04
N VAL A 92 5.61 -7.77 10.20
CA VAL A 92 6.22 -8.10 11.49
C VAL A 92 7.11 -6.95 11.91
N THR A 93 6.73 -6.25 12.98
CA THR A 93 7.40 -5.04 13.47
C THR A 93 8.21 -5.29 14.74
N ALA A 94 8.01 -6.44 15.42
CA ALA A 94 8.82 -6.86 16.56
C ALA A 94 8.98 -8.38 16.58
N PHE A 95 10.20 -8.82 16.82
CA PHE A 95 10.56 -10.23 16.97
C PHE A 95 11.74 -10.37 17.93
N SER A 96 11.99 -11.58 18.43
CA SER A 96 13.18 -11.94 19.21
C SER A 96 13.97 -13.02 18.49
N GLY A 97 15.26 -13.13 18.80
CA GLY A 97 16.21 -14.01 18.13
C GLY A 97 17.02 -13.27 17.06
N GLU A 98 18.03 -13.93 16.52
CA GLU A 98 18.87 -13.41 15.43
C GLU A 98 18.46 -14.10 14.12
N ALA A 99 17.95 -13.31 13.18
CA ALA A 99 17.45 -13.84 11.91
C ALA A 99 18.58 -14.35 11.02
N HIS A 100 18.55 -15.63 10.67
CA HIS A 100 19.50 -16.30 9.77
C HIS A 100 18.82 -17.45 9.01
N GLY A 101 19.34 -17.81 7.85
CA GLY A 101 18.77 -18.89 7.03
C GLY A 101 19.06 -20.28 7.63
N ARG A 102 18.11 -20.83 8.37
CA ARG A 102 18.25 -22.15 9.04
C ARG A 102 18.17 -23.34 8.10
N GLU A 103 17.61 -23.15 6.91
CA GLU A 103 17.55 -24.15 5.85
C GLU A 103 18.72 -24.03 4.84
N GLY A 104 19.71 -23.18 5.15
CA GLY A 104 20.85 -22.90 4.29
C GLY A 104 20.56 -21.89 3.18
N GLN A 105 19.37 -21.28 3.16
CA GLN A 105 19.02 -20.20 2.24
C GLN A 105 19.73 -18.90 2.64
N PRO A 106 20.23 -18.10 1.67
CA PRO A 106 20.69 -16.74 1.94
C PRO A 106 19.56 -15.86 2.44
N VAL A 107 19.87 -15.01 3.43
CA VAL A 107 18.95 -13.96 3.90
C VAL A 107 19.69 -12.63 3.91
N ALA A 108 19.00 -11.53 3.59
CA ALA A 108 19.60 -10.22 3.58
C ALA A 108 18.56 -9.11 3.89
N TRP A 109 19.07 -8.00 4.45
CA TRP A 109 18.29 -6.81 4.75
C TRP A 109 18.40 -5.79 3.62
N PHE A 110 17.25 -5.29 3.14
CA PHE A 110 17.15 -4.34 2.05
C PHE A 110 16.38 -3.08 2.46
N GLU A 111 16.78 -1.93 1.95
CA GLU A 111 15.95 -0.73 2.00
C GLU A 111 14.69 -0.96 1.16
N ALA A 112 13.56 -0.39 1.57
CA ALA A 112 12.29 -0.55 0.87
C ALA A 112 12.36 -0.08 -0.60
N GLU A 113 13.18 0.91 -0.89
CA GLU A 113 13.42 1.46 -2.23
C GLU A 113 14.21 0.53 -3.14
N GLN A 114 14.95 -0.44 -2.58
CA GLN A 114 15.70 -1.44 -3.36
C GLN A 114 14.79 -2.58 -3.85
N LEU A 115 13.66 -2.84 -3.18
CA LEU A 115 12.80 -3.99 -3.50
C LEU A 115 12.40 -4.07 -4.98
N PRO A 116 12.01 -2.97 -5.66
CA PRO A 116 11.64 -3.02 -7.08
C PRO A 116 12.78 -3.41 -8.03
N THR A 117 14.04 -3.32 -7.59
CA THR A 117 15.22 -3.67 -8.40
C THR A 117 15.62 -5.14 -8.29
N LEU A 118 14.98 -5.88 -7.39
CA LEU A 118 15.26 -7.29 -7.15
C LEU A 118 14.29 -8.18 -7.95
N GLU A 119 14.74 -9.41 -8.24
CA GLU A 119 13.88 -10.40 -8.91
C GLU A 119 13.02 -11.17 -7.89
N PHE A 120 11.70 -11.11 -8.07
CA PHE A 120 10.71 -11.81 -7.26
C PHE A 120 9.82 -12.74 -8.10
N PRO A 121 9.18 -13.76 -7.49
CA PRO A 121 8.04 -14.42 -8.09
C PRO A 121 6.89 -13.44 -8.38
N PRO A 122 6.10 -13.62 -9.45
CA PRO A 122 5.06 -12.66 -9.85
C PRO A 122 4.06 -12.29 -8.75
N ALA A 123 3.66 -13.24 -7.90
CA ALA A 123 2.72 -12.99 -6.81
C ALA A 123 3.25 -12.04 -5.71
N ASN A 124 4.56 -11.75 -5.70
CA ASN A 124 5.18 -10.88 -4.68
C ASN A 124 5.15 -9.39 -5.05
N TYR A 125 4.90 -9.01 -6.31
CA TYR A 125 4.91 -7.59 -6.71
C TYR A 125 3.91 -6.71 -5.94
N PRO A 126 2.65 -7.14 -5.69
CA PRO A 126 1.74 -6.37 -4.83
C PRO A 126 2.25 -6.20 -3.39
N ILE A 127 3.00 -7.18 -2.89
CA ILE A 127 3.60 -7.12 -1.55
C ILE A 127 4.69 -6.06 -1.50
N ILE A 128 5.48 -5.92 -2.56
CA ILE A 128 6.53 -4.88 -2.68
C ILE A 128 5.89 -3.49 -2.57
N THR A 129 4.79 -3.25 -3.26
CA THR A 129 4.06 -1.99 -3.16
C THR A 129 3.53 -1.78 -1.74
N ALA A 130 2.86 -2.78 -1.15
CA ALA A 130 2.32 -2.70 0.21
C ALA A 130 3.42 -2.44 1.26
N ALA A 131 4.59 -3.08 1.12
CA ALA A 131 5.74 -2.91 2.02
C ALA A 131 6.36 -1.50 1.95
N ARG A 132 6.21 -0.79 0.84
CA ARG A 132 6.72 0.58 0.60
C ARG A 132 5.73 1.67 1.00
N LEU A 133 4.47 1.33 1.16
CA LEU A 133 3.41 2.28 1.51
C LEU A 133 3.25 2.40 3.03
N PRO A 134 3.14 3.63 3.59
CA PRO A 134 2.87 3.83 5.01
C PRO A 134 1.40 3.52 5.36
N ALA A 135 1.10 3.41 6.65
CA ALA A 135 -0.27 3.20 7.13
C ALA A 135 -1.15 4.47 7.03
N HIS A 136 -0.55 5.65 6.91
CA HIS A 136 -1.24 6.93 6.82
C HIS A 136 -0.95 7.62 5.49
N CYS A 137 -2.00 8.04 4.78
CA CYS A 137 -1.90 8.89 3.60
C CYS A 137 -2.64 10.21 3.85
N LEU A 138 -1.90 11.31 3.83
CA LEU A 138 -2.48 12.64 3.95
C LEU A 138 -2.98 13.12 2.59
N ILE A 139 -4.25 13.44 2.47
CA ILE A 139 -4.78 14.20 1.33
C ILE A 139 -4.84 15.68 1.75
N THR A 140 -4.17 16.58 1.04
CA THR A 140 -4.15 17.98 1.41
C THR A 140 -5.52 18.63 1.24
N PRO A 141 -5.95 19.52 2.16
CA PRO A 141 -7.10 20.39 1.91
C PRO A 141 -6.77 21.43 0.83
N GLU A 142 -7.78 22.17 0.40
CA GLU A 142 -7.60 23.27 -0.54
C GLU A 142 -6.72 24.38 0.07
N PRO A 143 -5.60 24.77 -0.57
CA PRO A 143 -4.72 25.82 -0.06
C PRO A 143 -5.45 27.17 -0.07
N GLN A 144 -5.46 27.87 1.07
CA GLN A 144 -5.99 29.25 1.17
C GLN A 144 -4.85 30.27 1.08
N ASN A 145 -3.71 29.94 1.61
CA ASN A 145 -2.49 30.75 1.56
C ASN A 145 -1.28 29.79 1.41
N PRO A 146 -0.43 29.98 0.41
CA PRO A 146 0.71 29.09 0.15
C PRO A 146 1.68 28.96 1.33
N ALA A 147 2.03 30.05 2.01
CA ALA A 147 2.97 30.03 3.11
C ALA A 147 2.42 29.29 4.34
N ASP A 148 1.15 29.54 4.72
CA ASP A 148 0.47 28.80 5.78
C ASP A 148 0.34 27.31 5.42
N PHE A 149 0.00 27.01 4.17
CA PHE A 149 -0.11 25.63 3.69
C PHE A 149 1.21 24.88 3.85
N LEU A 150 2.33 25.45 3.41
CA LEU A 150 3.65 24.81 3.52
C LEU A 150 4.10 24.64 4.98
N GLN A 151 3.84 25.63 5.83
CA GLN A 151 4.13 25.53 7.26
C GLN A 151 3.35 24.40 7.93
N ARG A 152 2.07 24.27 7.61
CA ARG A 152 1.23 23.18 8.13
C ARG A 152 1.64 21.82 7.57
N LEU A 153 1.96 21.73 6.27
CA LEU A 153 2.50 20.51 5.66
C LEU A 153 3.78 20.08 6.38
N GLU A 154 4.72 20.99 6.62
CA GLU A 154 5.94 20.69 7.36
C GLU A 154 5.66 20.14 8.74
N ALA A 155 4.70 20.70 9.48
CA ALA A 155 4.31 20.19 10.78
C ALA A 155 3.79 18.73 10.71
N ARG A 156 3.06 18.34 9.64
CA ARG A 156 2.58 16.96 9.44
C ARG A 156 3.73 16.02 9.06
N LEU A 157 4.66 16.46 8.24
CA LEU A 157 5.85 15.70 7.88
C LEU A 157 6.74 15.44 9.10
N ARG A 158 6.93 16.45 9.97
CA ARG A 158 7.60 16.30 11.28
C ARG A 158 6.86 15.33 12.20
N ALA A 159 5.54 15.28 12.14
CA ALA A 159 4.72 14.34 12.91
C ALA A 159 4.71 12.91 12.33
N GLY A 160 5.45 12.64 11.23
CA GLY A 160 5.63 11.30 10.70
C GLY A 160 4.82 10.96 9.44
N ILE A 161 4.10 11.89 8.83
CA ILE A 161 3.46 11.66 7.52
C ILE A 161 4.55 11.39 6.48
N ARG A 162 4.37 10.31 5.68
CA ARG A 162 5.33 9.87 4.64
C ARG A 162 4.70 9.67 3.26
N LEU A 163 3.38 9.81 3.13
CA LEU A 163 2.67 9.81 1.85
C LEU A 163 1.66 10.94 1.84
N VAL A 164 1.74 11.78 0.82
CA VAL A 164 0.88 12.95 0.63
C VAL A 164 0.24 12.89 -0.74
N VAL A 165 -1.06 13.11 -0.83
CA VAL A 165 -1.75 13.43 -2.08
C VAL A 165 -1.97 14.93 -2.11
N PHE A 166 -1.21 15.62 -2.96
CA PHE A 166 -1.34 17.05 -3.16
C PHE A 166 -2.58 17.32 -4.02
N ARG A 167 -3.54 18.03 -3.43
CA ARG A 167 -4.83 18.34 -4.04
C ARG A 167 -5.11 19.84 -3.91
N ALA A 168 -5.25 20.54 -5.04
CA ALA A 168 -5.52 21.96 -5.10
C ALA A 168 -6.37 22.27 -6.35
N LYS A 169 -7.69 22.15 -6.24
CA LYS A 169 -8.64 22.23 -7.36
C LYS A 169 -8.96 23.66 -7.79
N LEU A 170 -8.72 24.62 -6.91
CA LEU A 170 -9.12 26.02 -7.11
C LEU A 170 -7.96 26.92 -7.52
N LEU A 171 -6.72 26.42 -7.53
CA LEU A 171 -5.55 27.15 -7.99
C LEU A 171 -5.54 27.27 -9.52
N SER A 172 -4.97 28.36 -10.03
CA SER A 172 -4.58 28.45 -11.44
C SER A 172 -3.53 27.39 -11.77
N ALA A 173 -3.32 27.08 -13.06
CA ALA A 173 -2.32 26.10 -13.47
C ALA A 173 -0.91 26.48 -12.97
N ASP A 174 -0.53 27.74 -13.10
CA ASP A 174 0.78 28.26 -12.71
C ASP A 174 0.95 28.21 -11.18
N ASP A 175 -0.06 28.64 -10.40
CA ASP A 175 -0.03 28.59 -8.93
C ASP A 175 0.01 27.13 -8.43
N TYR A 176 -0.73 26.22 -9.10
CA TYR A 176 -0.69 24.79 -8.79
C TYR A 176 0.74 24.25 -8.94
N VAL A 177 1.36 24.51 -10.09
CA VAL A 177 2.73 24.03 -10.39
C VAL A 177 3.72 24.59 -9.38
N ALA A 178 3.69 25.89 -9.12
CA ALA A 178 4.60 26.54 -8.17
C ALA A 178 4.46 25.96 -6.76
N LEU A 179 3.25 25.84 -6.24
CA LEU A 179 3.03 25.30 -4.89
C LEU A 179 3.31 23.79 -4.81
N ALA A 180 2.99 23.02 -5.83
CA ALA A 180 3.28 21.60 -5.90
C ALA A 180 4.79 21.33 -5.87
N GLN A 181 5.59 22.10 -6.61
CA GLN A 181 7.06 21.97 -6.59
C GLN A 181 7.64 22.25 -5.20
N GLU A 182 7.13 23.28 -4.51
CA GLU A 182 7.57 23.55 -3.14
C GLU A 182 7.16 22.45 -2.16
N ALA A 183 5.92 21.96 -2.27
CA ALA A 183 5.40 20.87 -1.44
C ALA A 183 6.19 19.56 -1.66
N ILE A 184 6.55 19.23 -2.91
CA ILE A 184 7.37 18.07 -3.26
C ILE A 184 8.77 18.20 -2.62
N ARG A 185 9.46 19.34 -2.84
CA ARG A 185 10.79 19.55 -2.26
C ARG A 185 10.78 19.45 -0.73
N LEU A 186 9.77 20.03 -0.11
CA LEU A 186 9.59 19.96 1.34
C LEU A 186 9.35 18.51 1.79
N ALA A 187 8.43 17.79 1.16
CA ALA A 187 8.13 16.41 1.51
C ALA A 187 9.36 15.49 1.35
N HIS A 188 10.10 15.62 0.26
CA HIS A 188 11.31 14.86 0.00
C HIS A 188 12.40 15.10 1.06
N SER A 189 12.51 16.32 1.62
CA SER A 189 13.45 16.60 2.72
C SER A 189 13.15 15.83 4.01
N PHE A 190 11.93 15.28 4.15
CA PHE A 190 11.48 14.39 5.23
C PHE A 190 11.39 12.92 4.81
N GLY A 191 11.85 12.55 3.61
CA GLY A 191 11.71 11.20 3.05
C GLY A 191 10.24 10.81 2.75
N ALA A 192 9.34 11.78 2.59
CA ALA A 192 7.95 11.56 2.24
C ALA A 192 7.74 11.64 0.73
N LYS A 193 6.75 10.91 0.22
CA LYS A 193 6.36 10.88 -1.19
C LYS A 193 5.13 11.72 -1.45
N VAL A 194 5.07 12.31 -2.66
CA VAL A 194 3.96 13.18 -3.09
C VAL A 194 3.35 12.68 -4.38
N MET A 195 2.06 12.32 -4.30
CA MET A 195 1.19 12.05 -5.44
C MET A 195 0.48 13.32 -5.86
N LEU A 196 0.40 13.62 -7.15
CA LEU A 196 -0.35 14.76 -7.66
C LEU A 196 -1.78 14.36 -8.03
N ASN A 197 -2.78 15.05 -7.47
CA ASN A 197 -4.18 14.81 -7.82
C ASN A 197 -4.61 15.73 -8.96
N SER A 198 -4.89 15.15 -10.12
CA SER A 198 -5.36 15.86 -11.32
C SER A 198 -4.52 17.11 -11.66
N PRO A 199 -3.19 16.99 -11.78
CA PRO A 199 -2.35 18.14 -12.08
C PRO A 199 -2.63 18.69 -13.49
N PRO A 200 -2.45 20.01 -13.74
CA PRO A 200 -2.53 20.56 -15.10
C PRO A 200 -1.42 20.03 -16.00
N VAL A 201 -0.28 19.71 -15.41
CA VAL A 201 0.87 19.04 -16.06
C VAL A 201 1.54 18.12 -15.03
N MET A 202 2.01 16.95 -15.47
CA MET A 202 2.77 16.06 -14.59
C MET A 202 4.16 16.62 -14.34
N LEU A 203 4.53 16.74 -13.06
CA LEU A 203 5.86 17.19 -12.63
C LEU A 203 6.80 15.99 -12.53
N GLU A 204 8.01 16.14 -13.03
CA GLU A 204 9.00 15.07 -13.05
C GLU A 204 9.45 14.64 -11.64
N GLU A 205 9.46 15.60 -10.72
CA GLU A 205 9.87 15.38 -9.33
C GLU A 205 8.80 14.71 -8.48
N ALA A 206 7.55 14.64 -8.94
CA ALA A 206 6.46 14.00 -8.21
C ALA A 206 6.66 12.48 -8.16
N ASP A 207 6.26 11.86 -7.07
CA ASP A 207 6.36 10.41 -6.89
C ASP A 207 5.22 9.64 -7.57
N GLY A 208 4.24 10.32 -8.13
CA GLY A 208 3.19 9.69 -8.90
C GLY A 208 1.94 10.54 -9.14
N LEU A 209 0.96 9.88 -9.77
CA LEU A 209 -0.32 10.47 -10.14
C LEU A 209 -1.47 9.82 -9.35
N HIS A 210 -2.36 10.65 -8.82
CA HIS A 210 -3.60 10.19 -8.20
C HIS A 210 -4.80 10.57 -9.05
N LEU A 211 -5.49 9.55 -9.57
CA LEU A 211 -6.68 9.70 -10.41
C LEU A 211 -7.93 9.92 -9.56
N THR A 212 -8.81 10.79 -10.01
CA THR A 212 -10.17 10.84 -9.50
C THR A 212 -11.00 9.69 -10.07
N SER A 213 -12.10 9.32 -9.41
CA SER A 213 -13.08 8.34 -9.93
C SER A 213 -13.52 8.66 -11.36
N ARG A 214 -13.75 9.96 -11.69
CA ARG A 214 -14.09 10.36 -13.06
C ARG A 214 -12.98 10.02 -14.07
N GLN A 215 -11.72 10.17 -13.69
CA GLN A 215 -10.57 9.88 -14.57
C GLN A 215 -10.37 8.39 -14.81
N LEU A 216 -10.83 7.51 -13.90
CA LEU A 216 -10.82 6.06 -14.09
C LEU A 216 -11.57 5.61 -15.36
N TRP A 217 -12.60 6.37 -15.76
CA TRP A 217 -13.46 6.06 -16.89
C TRP A 217 -13.11 6.85 -18.15
N ALA A 218 -12.10 7.72 -18.08
CA ALA A 218 -11.61 8.41 -19.27
C ALA A 218 -10.89 7.44 -20.22
N GLU A 219 -10.87 7.78 -21.50
CA GLU A 219 -10.15 6.98 -22.50
C GLU A 219 -8.64 6.93 -22.19
N GLU A 220 -7.98 5.85 -22.59
CA GLU A 220 -6.59 5.50 -22.25
C GLU A 220 -5.55 6.61 -22.45
N SER A 221 -5.85 7.61 -23.29
CA SER A 221 -4.94 8.73 -23.56
C SER A 221 -4.55 9.59 -22.34
N ILE A 222 -5.35 9.57 -21.25
CA ILE A 222 -5.05 10.29 -20.00
C ILE A 222 -4.00 9.53 -19.16
N TYR A 223 -3.95 8.19 -19.29
CA TYR A 223 -3.02 7.32 -18.56
C TYR A 223 -1.68 7.14 -19.29
N GLN A 224 -1.65 7.47 -20.57
CA GLN A 224 -0.46 7.38 -21.43
C GLN A 224 0.46 8.61 -21.32
N SER A 225 0.12 9.58 -20.48
CA SER A 225 1.12 10.56 -20.07
C SER A 225 2.19 9.80 -19.29
N PRO A 226 3.45 9.79 -19.74
CA PRO A 226 4.41 8.83 -19.26
C PRO A 226 4.68 9.04 -17.76
N LEU A 227 4.08 8.18 -16.94
CA LEU A 227 4.67 7.97 -15.64
C LEU A 227 6.08 7.45 -15.88
N ARG A 228 7.05 8.06 -15.24
CA ARG A 228 8.43 7.58 -15.32
C ARG A 228 8.56 6.29 -14.53
N ASP A 229 9.56 5.49 -14.88
CA ASP A 229 9.91 4.32 -14.11
C ASP A 229 10.08 4.69 -12.64
N GLY A 230 9.32 4.02 -11.78
CA GLY A 230 9.32 4.26 -10.32
C GLY A 230 8.25 5.24 -9.80
N GLN A 231 7.53 5.96 -10.67
CA GLN A 231 6.37 6.74 -10.26
C GLN A 231 5.14 5.85 -10.08
N TRP A 232 4.35 6.12 -9.03
CA TRP A 232 3.13 5.37 -8.73
C TRP A 232 1.90 5.94 -9.43
N LEU A 233 0.98 5.04 -9.79
CA LEU A 233 -0.37 5.37 -10.21
C LEU A 233 -1.33 4.97 -9.09
N SER A 234 -2.18 5.89 -8.65
CA SER A 234 -3.22 5.59 -7.66
C SER A 234 -4.57 6.18 -8.06
N ALA A 235 -5.66 5.70 -7.45
CA ALA A 235 -7.00 6.15 -7.79
C ALA A 235 -7.94 6.25 -6.59
N SER A 236 -8.88 7.19 -6.65
CA SER A 236 -10.06 7.22 -5.79
C SER A 236 -11.15 6.33 -6.37
N CYS A 237 -11.67 5.42 -5.55
CA CYS A 237 -12.75 4.49 -5.89
C CYS A 237 -13.90 4.61 -4.86
N HIS A 238 -15.14 4.37 -5.33
CA HIS A 238 -16.33 4.46 -4.49
C HIS A 238 -17.12 3.15 -4.41
N ASP A 239 -16.80 2.18 -5.24
CA ASP A 239 -17.43 0.87 -5.27
C ASP A 239 -16.51 -0.20 -5.87
N GLU A 240 -17.00 -1.44 -5.90
CA GLU A 240 -16.30 -2.59 -6.47
C GLU A 240 -15.97 -2.42 -7.97
N ARG A 241 -16.87 -1.79 -8.74
CA ARG A 241 -16.65 -1.57 -10.18
C ARG A 241 -15.48 -0.63 -10.43
N GLU A 242 -15.37 0.43 -9.63
CA GLU A 242 -14.26 1.37 -9.73
C GLU A 242 -12.95 0.72 -9.28
N LEU A 243 -12.96 -0.12 -8.23
CA LEU A 243 -11.77 -0.89 -7.84
C LEU A 243 -11.36 -1.89 -8.92
N GLN A 244 -12.32 -2.58 -9.56
CA GLN A 244 -11.99 -3.48 -10.66
C GLN A 244 -11.42 -2.69 -11.85
N ARG A 245 -12.00 -1.52 -12.18
CA ARG A 245 -11.44 -0.66 -13.24
C ARG A 245 -10.03 -0.18 -12.89
N ALA A 246 -9.76 0.14 -11.63
CA ALA A 246 -8.43 0.47 -11.16
C ALA A 246 -7.44 -0.70 -11.34
N ALA A 247 -7.88 -1.94 -11.08
CA ALA A 247 -7.11 -3.15 -11.39
C ALA A 247 -6.80 -3.29 -12.88
N ASP A 248 -7.81 -3.08 -13.74
CA ASP A 248 -7.68 -3.23 -15.21
C ASP A 248 -6.66 -2.23 -15.80
N ILE A 249 -6.57 -1.02 -15.24
CA ILE A 249 -5.59 -0.01 -15.68
C ILE A 249 -4.23 -0.12 -14.99
N GLY A 250 -4.09 -1.04 -14.03
CA GLY A 250 -2.82 -1.33 -13.37
C GLY A 250 -2.39 -0.27 -12.34
N VAL A 251 -3.31 0.21 -11.48
CA VAL A 251 -2.91 1.10 -10.38
C VAL A 251 -2.04 0.36 -9.37
N ASP A 252 -1.09 1.07 -8.76
CA ASP A 252 -0.27 0.54 -7.69
C ASP A 252 -1.02 0.44 -6.37
N PHE A 253 -1.96 1.38 -6.11
CA PHE A 253 -2.84 1.36 -4.94
C PHE A 253 -4.08 2.22 -5.16
N ALA A 254 -5.11 2.06 -4.31
CA ALA A 254 -6.33 2.85 -4.41
C ALA A 254 -6.82 3.36 -3.05
N PHE A 255 -7.77 4.29 -3.10
CA PHE A 255 -8.56 4.74 -1.96
C PHE A 255 -10.01 4.32 -2.17
N LEU A 256 -10.61 3.64 -1.19
CA LEU A 256 -12.04 3.29 -1.22
C LEU A 256 -12.79 4.21 -0.25
N SER A 257 -13.82 4.90 -0.73
CA SER A 257 -14.54 5.92 0.03
C SER A 257 -16.00 6.10 -0.39
N PRO A 258 -16.88 6.63 0.48
CA PRO A 258 -16.62 6.89 1.90
C PRO A 258 -16.89 5.65 2.76
N ILE A 259 -16.01 5.33 3.70
CA ILE A 259 -16.19 4.17 4.60
C ILE A 259 -17.11 4.51 5.77
N LEU A 260 -16.90 5.67 6.39
CA LEU A 260 -17.72 6.19 7.51
C LEU A 260 -18.36 7.54 7.14
N PRO A 261 -19.38 8.00 7.88
CA PRO A 261 -19.96 9.33 7.69
C PRO A 261 -18.87 10.40 7.68
N THR A 262 -18.94 11.32 6.74
CA THR A 262 -17.93 12.38 6.58
C THR A 262 -18.55 13.76 6.46
N LEU A 263 -17.93 14.75 7.10
CA LEU A 263 -18.33 16.15 6.99
C LEU A 263 -18.09 16.73 5.60
N SER A 264 -17.24 16.11 4.77
CA SER A 264 -16.98 16.55 3.41
C SER A 264 -18.16 16.31 2.46
N HIS A 265 -19.01 15.32 2.77
CA HIS A 265 -20.21 14.98 2.02
C HIS A 265 -21.33 14.58 3.00
N PRO A 266 -21.94 15.54 3.70
CA PRO A 266 -23.00 15.28 4.67
C PRO A 266 -24.17 14.56 4.02
N GLY A 267 -24.62 13.44 4.61
CA GLY A 267 -25.75 12.66 4.10
C GLY A 267 -25.42 11.68 2.96
N ALA A 268 -24.16 11.60 2.51
CA ALA A 268 -23.77 10.56 1.56
C ALA A 268 -23.86 9.16 2.19
N VAL A 269 -24.33 8.20 1.41
CA VAL A 269 -24.32 6.79 1.81
C VAL A 269 -22.86 6.35 1.99
N HIS A 270 -22.55 5.73 3.11
CA HIS A 270 -21.23 5.19 3.41
C HIS A 270 -21.23 3.66 3.33
N LEU A 271 -20.09 3.08 2.98
CA LEU A 271 -19.94 1.66 2.71
C LEU A 271 -19.93 0.83 4.01
N GLY A 272 -19.31 1.34 5.07
CA GLY A 272 -19.04 0.59 6.30
C GLY A 272 -17.90 -0.42 6.14
N TRP A 273 -17.40 -0.91 7.28
CA TRP A 273 -16.23 -1.80 7.31
C TRP A 273 -16.50 -3.17 6.69
N GLY A 274 -17.74 -3.69 6.77
CA GLY A 274 -18.10 -4.98 6.17
C GLY A 274 -17.97 -4.95 4.65
N VAL A 275 -18.49 -3.89 3.99
CA VAL A 275 -18.37 -3.71 2.55
C VAL A 275 -16.92 -3.43 2.17
N PHE A 276 -16.20 -2.60 2.95
CA PHE A 276 -14.79 -2.35 2.74
C PHE A 276 -13.99 -3.65 2.65
N SER A 277 -14.11 -4.51 3.66
CA SER A 277 -13.36 -5.78 3.69
C SER A 277 -13.72 -6.69 2.52
N ALA A 278 -15.01 -6.86 2.22
CA ALA A 278 -15.45 -7.71 1.11
C ALA A 278 -14.95 -7.20 -0.25
N THR A 279 -14.89 -5.88 -0.43
CA THR A 279 -14.48 -5.26 -1.70
C THR A 279 -12.95 -5.29 -1.86
N VAL A 280 -12.20 -5.02 -0.79
CA VAL A 280 -10.73 -5.07 -0.82
C VAL A 280 -10.22 -6.49 -1.13
N GLU A 281 -10.91 -7.52 -0.68
CA GLU A 281 -10.54 -8.92 -0.98
C GLU A 281 -10.62 -9.29 -2.47
N GLN A 282 -11.25 -8.47 -3.32
CA GLN A 282 -11.39 -8.74 -4.74
C GLN A 282 -10.21 -8.24 -5.59
N VAL A 283 -9.30 -7.48 -5.01
CA VAL A 283 -8.16 -6.89 -5.74
C VAL A 283 -6.82 -7.29 -5.13
N ASN A 284 -5.78 -7.25 -5.94
CA ASN A 284 -4.40 -7.64 -5.56
C ASN A 284 -3.47 -6.43 -5.46
N PHE A 285 -3.96 -5.29 -5.00
CA PHE A 285 -3.15 -4.10 -4.73
C PHE A 285 -3.60 -3.45 -3.41
N PRO A 286 -2.74 -2.67 -2.74
CA PRO A 286 -3.07 -2.01 -1.49
C PRO A 286 -4.24 -1.02 -1.63
N VAL A 287 -5.18 -1.04 -0.67
CA VAL A 287 -6.33 -0.13 -0.63
C VAL A 287 -6.38 0.59 0.71
N TYR A 288 -6.41 1.91 0.67
CA TYR A 288 -6.63 2.74 1.86
C TYR A 288 -8.12 2.98 2.10
N ALA A 289 -8.54 2.90 3.35
CA ALA A 289 -9.86 3.37 3.76
C ALA A 289 -9.88 4.91 3.81
N LEU A 290 -10.87 5.54 3.17
CA LEU A 290 -11.05 6.99 3.15
C LEU A 290 -12.49 7.37 3.51
N GLY A 291 -12.68 8.53 4.10
CA GLY A 291 -13.99 9.07 4.51
C GLY A 291 -14.33 8.74 5.96
N GLY A 292 -14.34 9.80 6.81
CA GLY A 292 -14.56 9.69 8.25
C GLY A 292 -13.39 9.07 9.03
N MET A 293 -12.20 9.00 8.43
CA MET A 293 -11.03 8.35 9.01
C MET A 293 -10.19 9.28 9.90
N ASP A 294 -9.62 8.69 10.94
CA ASP A 294 -8.53 9.21 11.77
C ASP A 294 -7.54 8.09 12.12
N SER A 295 -6.45 8.41 12.82
CA SER A 295 -5.38 7.44 13.15
C SER A 295 -5.85 6.23 13.97
N SER A 296 -6.94 6.32 14.72
CA SER A 296 -7.49 5.20 15.50
C SER A 296 -8.06 4.09 14.61
N HIS A 297 -8.40 4.39 13.36
CA HIS A 297 -8.98 3.46 12.39
C HIS A 297 -7.95 2.61 11.64
N VAL A 298 -6.63 2.88 11.79
CA VAL A 298 -5.59 2.12 11.07
C VAL A 298 -5.68 0.62 11.34
N ALA A 299 -5.80 0.23 12.61
CA ALA A 299 -5.90 -1.19 12.98
C ALA A 299 -7.14 -1.85 12.37
N THR A 300 -8.28 -1.17 12.39
CA THR A 300 -9.53 -1.68 11.79
C THR A 300 -9.40 -1.82 10.27
N ALA A 301 -8.80 -0.83 9.59
CA ALA A 301 -8.56 -0.89 8.16
C ALA A 301 -7.66 -2.09 7.78
N ARG A 302 -6.57 -2.32 8.53
CA ARG A 302 -5.66 -3.47 8.32
C ARG A 302 -6.34 -4.80 8.59
N LEU A 303 -7.11 -4.93 9.66
CA LEU A 303 -7.92 -6.13 9.92
C LEU A 303 -8.93 -6.41 8.81
N GLY A 304 -9.45 -5.36 8.16
CA GLY A 304 -10.31 -5.47 6.98
C GLY A 304 -9.56 -5.74 5.67
N GLY A 305 -8.25 -5.96 5.69
CA GLY A 305 -7.41 -6.23 4.51
C GLY A 305 -6.87 -4.97 3.80
N GLY A 306 -7.13 -3.78 4.35
CA GLY A 306 -6.63 -2.52 3.79
C GLY A 306 -5.20 -2.20 4.21
N GLN A 307 -4.54 -1.31 3.47
CA GLN A 307 -3.19 -0.80 3.75
C GLN A 307 -3.15 0.06 5.04
N GLY A 308 -4.19 0.80 5.27
CA GLY A 308 -4.31 1.76 6.34
C GLY A 308 -5.40 2.78 6.01
N ILE A 309 -5.20 4.04 6.41
CA ILE A 309 -6.19 5.11 6.22
C ILE A 309 -5.63 6.26 5.39
N ALA A 310 -6.52 6.87 4.60
CA ALA A 310 -6.30 8.18 4.02
C ALA A 310 -7.27 9.20 4.64
N ALA A 311 -6.80 10.40 4.92
CA ALA A 311 -7.64 11.42 5.49
C ALA A 311 -7.20 12.83 5.08
N ILE A 312 -8.16 13.75 5.09
CA ILE A 312 -7.90 15.18 4.90
C ILE A 312 -7.74 15.84 6.27
N ARG A 313 -8.84 16.12 6.96
CA ARG A 313 -8.85 16.98 8.15
C ARG A 313 -8.12 16.37 9.34
N SER A 314 -8.44 15.16 9.72
CA SER A 314 -7.85 14.52 10.91
C SER A 314 -6.32 14.41 10.84
N LEU A 315 -5.76 14.16 9.65
CA LEU A 315 -4.32 14.14 9.45
C LEU A 315 -3.72 15.54 9.20
N TRP A 316 -4.52 16.49 8.69
CA TRP A 316 -4.07 17.86 8.46
C TRP A 316 -4.10 18.72 9.71
N ASP A 317 -5.17 18.63 10.50
CA ASP A 317 -5.34 19.44 11.72
C ASP A 317 -4.59 18.88 12.92
N GLY A 318 -4.21 17.60 12.88
CA GLY A 318 -3.37 16.98 13.91
C GLY A 318 -4.14 16.62 15.19
N VAL A 319 -5.36 16.12 15.02
CA VAL A 319 -6.18 15.62 16.13
C VAL A 319 -5.99 14.10 16.28
#